data_b04d0161016b28c607811eac9b979fa7
#
_entry.id   b04d0161016b28c607811eac9b979fa7
#
_cell.length_a   1.000
_cell.length_b   1.000
_cell.length_c   1.000
_cell.angle_alpha   90.00
_cell.angle_beta   90.00
_cell.angle_gamma   90.00
#
_symmetry.space_group_name_H-M   'P 1'
#
loop_
_entity.id
_entity.type
_entity.pdbx_description
1 polymer ?
#
loop_
_entity_poly.entity_id
_entity_poly.type
_entity_poly.pdbx_seq_one_letter_code
_entity_poly.pdbx_strand_id
1 'polypeptide(L)'
;MTTLVLTVVGSDRSGIVAAVADVVASHGGNWETSQLAELAGAFAGIVEVSVPAEREDALRAALAGLDGLHTVAVLAAGESSAPSQQIVLHVLGNDHPGIVRELSSALSAQGVSIERMTTETRDAAMAGGRLFEATVVAAAPADADVAQVAAEIERIAAEIQVDVTLD
;
A
#
# COMPACT_ATOMS: atom_id res chain seq x y z
N MET A 1 14.39 16.90 -14.44
CA MET A 1 13.21 16.05 -14.12
C MET A 1 13.01 16.08 -12.62
N THR A 2 11.80 16.30 -12.18
CA THR A 2 11.40 16.22 -10.79
C THR A 2 10.55 14.97 -10.62
N THR A 3 10.80 14.19 -9.57
CA THR A 3 9.98 13.04 -9.23
C THR A 3 8.89 13.46 -8.26
N LEU A 4 7.66 13.14 -8.57
CA LEU A 4 6.48 13.47 -7.78
C LEU A 4 5.72 12.20 -7.42
N VAL A 5 5.11 12.21 -6.24
CA VAL A 5 4.16 11.18 -5.81
C VAL A 5 2.77 11.78 -5.80
N LEU A 6 1.92 11.24 -6.65
CA LEU A 6 0.50 11.59 -6.73
C LEU A 6 -0.29 10.66 -5.82
N THR A 7 -1.16 11.21 -4.98
CA THR A 7 -2.19 10.44 -4.28
C THR A 7 -3.53 10.74 -4.94
N VAL A 8 -4.16 9.72 -5.49
CA VAL A 8 -5.44 9.84 -6.21
C VAL A 8 -6.54 9.13 -5.46
N VAL A 9 -7.69 9.78 -5.33
CA VAL A 9 -8.90 9.22 -4.72
C VAL A 9 -10.11 9.70 -5.50
N GLY A 10 -11.00 8.79 -5.85
CA GLY A 10 -12.23 9.11 -6.58
C GLY A 10 -13.27 8.00 -6.51
N SER A 11 -14.39 8.22 -7.14
CA SER A 11 -15.35 7.15 -7.42
C SER A 11 -14.83 6.29 -8.56
N ASP A 12 -14.97 4.96 -8.45
CA ASP A 12 -14.54 4.09 -9.54
C ASP A 12 -15.36 4.35 -10.79
N ARG A 13 -14.65 4.49 -11.91
CA ARG A 13 -15.22 4.61 -13.25
C ARG A 13 -14.23 4.19 -14.32
N SER A 14 -14.76 3.70 -15.41
CA SER A 14 -13.94 3.39 -16.58
C SER A 14 -13.16 4.62 -17.06
N GLY A 15 -11.87 4.44 -17.34
CA GLY A 15 -10.99 5.46 -17.90
C GLY A 15 -10.35 6.42 -16.90
N ILE A 16 -10.56 6.26 -15.59
CA ILE A 16 -9.96 7.16 -14.58
C ILE A 16 -8.43 7.12 -14.62
N VAL A 17 -7.84 5.94 -14.77
CA VAL A 17 -6.38 5.78 -14.88
C VAL A 17 -5.86 6.40 -16.18
N ALA A 18 -6.57 6.18 -17.28
CA ALA A 18 -6.21 6.76 -18.57
C ALA A 18 -6.23 8.30 -18.50
N ALA A 19 -7.23 8.90 -17.87
CA ALA A 19 -7.32 10.34 -17.72
C ALA A 19 -6.14 10.93 -16.93
N VAL A 20 -5.71 10.27 -15.85
CA VAL A 20 -4.52 10.68 -15.09
C VAL A 20 -3.26 10.53 -15.95
N ALA A 21 -3.11 9.41 -16.65
CA ALA A 21 -1.96 9.14 -17.50
C ALA A 21 -1.86 10.14 -18.68
N ASP A 22 -2.98 10.52 -19.29
CA ASP A 22 -3.03 11.50 -20.36
C ASP A 22 -2.59 12.90 -19.87
N VAL A 23 -3.00 13.28 -18.65
CA VAL A 23 -2.55 14.53 -18.05
C VAL A 23 -1.05 14.51 -17.79
N VAL A 24 -0.51 13.43 -17.23
CA VAL A 24 0.94 13.27 -17.01
C VAL A 24 1.69 13.39 -18.34
N ALA A 25 1.27 12.63 -19.35
CA ALA A 25 1.92 12.59 -20.66
C ALA A 25 1.87 13.95 -21.37
N SER A 26 0.74 14.68 -21.33
CA SER A 26 0.58 15.99 -21.96
C SER A 26 1.46 17.08 -21.34
N HIS A 27 1.94 16.86 -20.12
CA HIS A 27 2.92 17.73 -19.46
C HIS A 27 4.38 17.25 -19.61
N GLY A 28 4.61 16.26 -20.49
CA GLY A 28 5.94 15.71 -20.76
C GLY A 28 6.46 14.83 -19.61
N GLY A 29 5.56 14.36 -18.75
CA GLY A 29 5.86 13.46 -17.65
C GLY A 29 5.87 11.99 -18.09
N ASN A 30 6.49 11.16 -17.28
CA ASN A 30 6.48 9.71 -17.42
C ASN A 30 5.88 9.06 -16.16
N TRP A 31 5.11 8.02 -16.36
CA TRP A 31 4.54 7.17 -15.29
C TRP A 31 5.57 6.11 -14.93
N GLU A 32 6.07 6.13 -13.70
CA GLU A 32 7.14 5.25 -13.25
C GLU A 32 6.59 4.03 -12.51
N THR A 33 6.04 4.24 -11.33
CA THR A 33 5.55 3.18 -10.45
C THR A 33 4.19 3.54 -9.88
N SER A 34 3.32 2.56 -9.65
CA SER A 34 2.03 2.84 -9.03
C SER A 34 1.48 1.66 -8.22
N GLN A 35 0.64 2.00 -7.26
CA GLN A 35 -0.24 1.07 -6.57
C GLN A 35 -1.64 1.67 -6.57
N LEU A 36 -2.55 1.03 -7.28
CA LEU A 36 -3.92 1.48 -7.50
C LEU A 36 -4.87 0.36 -7.13
N ALA A 37 -5.99 0.69 -6.50
CA ALA A 37 -7.00 -0.28 -6.13
C ALA A 37 -8.41 0.31 -6.24
N GLU A 38 -9.36 -0.55 -6.56
CA GLU A 38 -10.79 -0.32 -6.37
C GLU A 38 -11.26 -1.14 -5.17
N LEU A 39 -12.09 -0.55 -4.33
CA LEU A 39 -12.74 -1.22 -3.22
C LEU A 39 -14.12 -0.63 -2.98
N ALA A 40 -15.15 -1.44 -3.11
CA ALA A 40 -16.55 -1.06 -2.84
C ALA A 40 -17.00 0.24 -3.57
N GLY A 41 -16.57 0.41 -4.83
CA GLY A 41 -16.89 1.56 -5.66
C GLY A 41 -16.01 2.79 -5.42
N ALA A 42 -15.06 2.73 -4.51
CA ALA A 42 -14.03 3.73 -4.33
C ALA A 42 -12.75 3.33 -5.08
N PHE A 43 -12.18 4.26 -5.81
CA PHE A 43 -10.88 4.11 -6.46
C PHE A 43 -9.85 4.95 -5.72
N ALA A 44 -8.70 4.37 -5.38
CA ALA A 44 -7.62 5.11 -4.74
C ALA A 44 -6.24 4.54 -5.09
N GLY A 45 -5.21 5.35 -4.91
CA GLY A 45 -3.84 4.88 -5.01
C GLY A 45 -2.78 5.96 -5.00
N ILE A 46 -1.55 5.51 -5.16
CA ILE A 46 -0.35 6.33 -5.28
C ILE A 46 0.36 6.04 -6.60
N VAL A 47 0.86 7.09 -7.21
CA VAL A 47 1.55 7.03 -8.50
C VAL A 47 2.81 7.86 -8.43
N GLU A 48 3.94 7.26 -8.74
CA GLU A 48 5.18 7.97 -8.94
C GLU A 48 5.30 8.38 -10.41
N VAL A 49 5.59 9.65 -10.64
CA VAL A 49 5.79 10.20 -11.98
C VAL A 49 7.05 11.06 -12.01
N SER A 50 7.73 11.08 -13.14
CA SER A 50 8.77 12.06 -13.43
C SER A 50 8.23 13.12 -14.40
N VAL A 51 8.58 14.39 -14.17
CA VAL A 51 8.11 15.52 -14.98
C VAL A 51 9.22 16.59 -15.11
N PRO A 52 9.31 17.33 -16.22
CA PRO A 52 10.18 18.50 -16.28
C PRO A 52 9.82 19.51 -15.18
N ALA A 53 10.83 20.01 -14.46
CA ALA A 53 10.62 20.88 -13.30
C ALA A 53 9.76 22.11 -13.63
N GLU A 54 9.93 22.67 -14.82
CA GLU A 54 9.17 23.82 -15.33
C GLU A 54 7.69 23.49 -15.64
N ARG A 55 7.30 22.23 -15.63
CA ARG A 55 5.93 21.76 -15.89
C ARG A 55 5.20 21.30 -14.63
N GLU A 56 5.87 21.26 -13.50
CA GLU A 56 5.31 20.73 -12.25
C GLU A 56 4.03 21.46 -11.83
N ASP A 57 4.05 22.79 -11.78
CA ASP A 57 2.88 23.59 -11.37
C ASP A 57 1.69 23.43 -12.33
N ALA A 58 1.98 23.36 -13.64
CA ALA A 58 0.95 23.13 -14.65
C ALA A 58 0.33 21.72 -14.52
N LEU A 59 1.15 20.71 -14.24
CA LEU A 59 0.69 19.34 -13.97
C LEU A 59 -0.21 19.31 -12.74
N ARG A 60 0.21 19.93 -11.63
CA ARG A 60 -0.58 20.03 -10.40
C ARG A 60 -1.96 20.63 -10.64
N ALA A 61 -1.99 21.75 -11.36
CA ALA A 61 -3.25 22.43 -11.69
C ALA A 61 -4.16 21.57 -12.58
N ALA A 62 -3.61 20.90 -13.58
CA ALA A 62 -4.36 20.04 -14.49
C ALA A 62 -4.94 18.80 -13.76
N LEU A 63 -4.15 18.17 -12.88
CA LEU A 63 -4.61 17.04 -12.07
C LEU A 63 -5.74 17.45 -11.11
N ALA A 64 -5.63 18.61 -10.49
CA ALA A 64 -6.67 19.12 -9.59
C ALA A 64 -8.00 19.41 -10.30
N GLY A 65 -7.97 19.65 -11.61
CA GLY A 65 -9.16 19.87 -12.45
C GLY A 65 -9.77 18.62 -13.07
N LEU A 66 -9.23 17.43 -12.80
CA LEU A 66 -9.74 16.20 -13.37
C LEU A 66 -11.08 15.78 -12.77
N ASP A 67 -12.08 15.65 -13.65
CA ASP A 67 -13.39 15.13 -13.26
C ASP A 67 -13.29 13.68 -12.76
N GLY A 68 -14.06 13.39 -11.70
CA GLY A 68 -14.16 12.06 -11.11
C GLY A 68 -13.08 11.73 -10.08
N LEU A 69 -12.08 12.60 -9.91
CA LEU A 69 -11.17 12.56 -8.77
C LEU A 69 -11.66 13.54 -7.70
N HIS A 70 -11.80 13.04 -6.47
CA HIS A 70 -12.21 13.87 -5.33
C HIS A 70 -11.01 14.52 -4.65
N THR A 71 -9.86 13.85 -4.71
CA THR A 71 -8.62 14.35 -4.11
C THR A 71 -7.44 13.93 -4.97
N VAL A 72 -6.59 14.89 -5.28
CA VAL A 72 -5.25 14.65 -5.82
C VAL A 72 -4.27 15.46 -4.99
N ALA A 73 -3.45 14.78 -4.22
CA ALA A 73 -2.31 15.39 -3.54
C ALA A 73 -1.04 15.07 -4.34
N VAL A 74 -0.21 16.08 -4.57
CA VAL A 74 1.06 15.94 -5.27
C VAL A 74 2.19 16.33 -4.33
N LEU A 75 3.05 15.38 -4.02
CA LEU A 75 4.20 15.55 -3.15
C LEU A 75 5.47 15.37 -3.95
N ALA A 76 6.54 16.08 -3.60
CA ALA A 76 7.88 15.70 -4.08
C ALA A 76 8.20 14.30 -3.54
N ALA A 77 8.79 13.46 -4.39
CA ALA A 77 9.25 12.16 -3.91
C ALA A 77 10.27 12.35 -2.79
N GLY A 78 10.11 11.62 -1.72
CA GLY A 78 11.07 11.57 -0.62
C GLY A 78 12.38 10.90 -1.07
N GLU A 79 13.42 11.06 -0.28
CA GLU A 79 14.62 10.25 -0.46
C GLU A 79 14.25 8.76 -0.28
N SER A 80 14.89 7.91 -1.07
CA SER A 80 14.75 6.46 -0.92
C SER A 80 14.97 6.06 0.54
N SER A 81 14.09 5.24 1.08
CA SER A 81 14.21 4.75 2.45
C SER A 81 15.59 4.08 2.67
N ALA A 82 16.03 4.06 3.93
CA ALA A 82 17.23 3.34 4.33
C ALA A 82 17.23 1.91 3.78
N PRO A 83 18.42 1.31 3.55
CA PRO A 83 18.48 -0.08 3.11
C PRO A 83 17.62 -0.99 3.97
N SER A 84 16.82 -1.81 3.34
CA SER A 84 15.88 -2.70 4.02
C SER A 84 15.87 -4.07 3.36
N GLN A 85 15.44 -5.06 4.13
CA GLN A 85 15.17 -6.41 3.64
C GLN A 85 13.66 -6.56 3.49
N GLN A 86 13.21 -6.93 2.31
CA GLN A 86 11.78 -7.17 2.09
C GLN A 86 11.41 -8.54 2.64
N ILE A 87 10.31 -8.59 3.36
CA ILE A 87 9.67 -9.81 3.85
C ILE A 87 8.22 -9.84 3.41
N VAL A 88 7.72 -11.02 3.12
CA VAL A 88 6.30 -11.23 2.79
C VAL A 88 5.68 -12.13 3.85
N LEU A 89 4.57 -11.69 4.39
CA LEU A 89 3.82 -12.41 5.41
C LEU A 89 2.45 -12.80 4.86
N HIS A 90 2.09 -14.05 5.02
CA HIS A 90 0.74 -14.55 4.81
C HIS A 90 0.13 -14.87 6.17
N VAL A 91 -1.00 -14.24 6.46
CA VAL A 91 -1.70 -14.33 7.75
C VAL A 91 -3.05 -14.96 7.53
N LEU A 92 -3.39 -15.95 8.34
CA LEU A 92 -4.69 -16.62 8.35
C LEU A 92 -5.15 -16.82 9.79
N GLY A 93 -6.38 -16.42 10.10
CA GLY A 93 -6.94 -16.63 11.44
C GLY A 93 -8.43 -16.41 11.49
N ASN A 94 -8.99 -16.59 12.67
CA ASN A 94 -10.39 -16.24 12.91
C ASN A 94 -10.55 -14.72 12.95
N ASP A 95 -11.52 -14.21 12.19
CA ASP A 95 -11.79 -12.77 12.14
C ASP A 95 -12.33 -12.29 13.49
N HIS A 96 -11.73 -11.23 14.00
CA HIS A 96 -12.18 -10.54 15.21
C HIS A 96 -11.82 -9.05 15.18
N PRO A 97 -12.58 -8.21 15.89
CA PRO A 97 -12.27 -6.79 16.00
C PRO A 97 -10.85 -6.55 16.56
N GLY A 98 -10.04 -5.79 15.84
CA GLY A 98 -8.69 -5.40 16.27
C GLY A 98 -7.55 -6.23 15.69
N ILE A 99 -7.80 -7.29 14.92
CA ILE A 99 -6.77 -8.18 14.35
C ILE A 99 -5.71 -7.40 13.54
N VAL A 100 -6.12 -6.43 12.72
CA VAL A 100 -5.18 -5.59 11.94
C VAL A 100 -4.32 -4.73 12.87
N ARG A 101 -4.91 -4.16 13.93
CA ARG A 101 -4.16 -3.38 14.92
C ARG A 101 -3.10 -4.24 15.63
N GLU A 102 -3.47 -5.43 16.05
CA GLU A 102 -2.58 -6.35 16.76
C GLU A 102 -1.42 -6.78 15.86
N LEU A 103 -1.71 -7.19 14.62
CA LEU A 103 -0.70 -7.53 13.63
C LEU A 103 0.24 -6.36 13.32
N SER A 104 -0.32 -5.17 13.06
CA SER A 104 0.48 -3.99 12.73
C SER A 104 1.34 -3.53 13.91
N SER A 105 0.83 -3.64 15.14
CA SER A 105 1.59 -3.31 16.35
C SER A 105 2.74 -4.29 16.57
N ALA A 106 2.53 -5.57 16.30
CA ALA A 106 3.56 -6.60 16.38
C ALA A 106 4.72 -6.32 15.40
N LEU A 107 4.40 -6.01 14.15
CA LEU A 107 5.39 -5.66 13.13
C LEU A 107 6.16 -4.38 13.52
N SER A 108 5.43 -3.35 13.94
CA SER A 108 6.03 -2.08 14.36
C SER A 108 6.98 -2.23 15.55
N ALA A 109 6.66 -3.11 16.51
CA ALA A 109 7.53 -3.39 17.66
C ALA A 109 8.88 -4.02 17.25
N GLN A 110 8.93 -4.68 16.10
CA GLN A 110 10.16 -5.25 15.53
C GLN A 110 10.87 -4.28 14.55
N GLY A 111 10.43 -3.03 14.46
CA GLY A 111 10.97 -2.05 13.51
C GLY A 111 10.63 -2.36 12.05
N VAL A 112 9.67 -3.24 11.82
CA VAL A 112 9.22 -3.63 10.48
C VAL A 112 8.17 -2.64 9.97
N SER A 113 8.39 -2.09 8.78
CA SER A 113 7.48 -1.15 8.12
C SER A 113 6.62 -1.86 7.09
N ILE A 114 5.31 -1.67 7.17
CA ILE A 114 4.38 -2.22 6.18
C ILE A 114 4.44 -1.35 4.92
N GLU A 115 4.83 -1.95 3.79
CA GLU A 115 4.85 -1.29 2.48
C GLU A 115 3.53 -1.50 1.72
N ARG A 116 2.94 -2.68 1.88
CA ARG A 116 1.64 -3.02 1.28
C ARG A 116 0.94 -4.07 2.12
N MET A 117 -0.35 -3.90 2.32
CA MET A 117 -1.21 -4.89 2.97
C MET A 117 -2.48 -5.07 2.16
N THR A 118 -2.81 -6.31 1.87
CA THR A 118 -4.10 -6.72 1.29
C THR A 118 -4.79 -7.64 2.26
N THR A 119 -6.04 -7.37 2.57
CA THR A 119 -6.82 -8.15 3.53
C THR A 119 -8.14 -8.58 2.92
N GLU A 120 -8.59 -9.76 3.31
CA GLU A 120 -9.90 -10.29 2.94
C GLU A 120 -10.52 -11.00 4.13
N THR A 121 -11.84 -10.90 4.26
CA THR A 121 -12.61 -11.73 5.20
C THR A 121 -13.59 -12.58 4.43
N ARG A 122 -13.67 -13.86 4.75
CA ARG A 122 -14.58 -14.81 4.13
C ARG A 122 -15.25 -15.72 5.16
N ASP A 123 -16.39 -16.27 4.81
CA ASP A 123 -17.08 -17.24 5.66
C ASP A 123 -16.31 -18.59 5.66
N ALA A 124 -16.12 -19.15 6.84
CA ALA A 124 -15.51 -20.46 6.98
C ALA A 124 -16.50 -21.55 6.59
N ALA A 125 -16.21 -22.29 5.54
CA ALA A 125 -17.16 -23.21 4.89
C ALA A 125 -17.69 -24.36 5.76
N MET A 126 -17.02 -24.74 6.84
CA MET A 126 -17.39 -25.92 7.65
C MET A 126 -17.37 -25.73 9.16
N ALA A 127 -16.79 -24.66 9.68
CA ALA A 127 -16.57 -24.47 11.12
C ALA A 127 -17.47 -23.39 11.77
N GLY A 128 -18.24 -22.67 10.97
CA GLY A 128 -18.97 -21.48 11.44
C GLY A 128 -18.02 -20.36 11.84
N GLY A 129 -18.36 -19.12 11.48
CA GLY A 129 -17.53 -17.94 11.73
C GLY A 129 -16.86 -17.39 10.46
N ARG A 130 -16.08 -16.33 10.64
CA ARG A 130 -15.38 -15.66 9.55
C ARG A 130 -13.87 -15.87 9.68
N LEU A 131 -13.22 -16.07 8.55
CA LEU A 131 -11.78 -16.10 8.45
C LEU A 131 -11.27 -14.76 7.97
N PHE A 132 -10.15 -14.32 8.54
CA PHE A 132 -9.35 -13.21 8.10
C PHE A 132 -8.12 -13.73 7.39
N GLU A 133 -7.86 -13.22 6.19
CA GLU A 133 -6.65 -13.47 5.43
C GLU A 133 -5.97 -12.15 5.14
N ALA A 134 -4.63 -12.11 5.26
CA ALA A 134 -3.84 -10.96 4.87
C ALA A 134 -2.56 -11.38 4.17
N THR A 135 -2.18 -10.61 3.16
CA THR A 135 -0.84 -10.61 2.59
C THR A 135 -0.19 -9.27 2.89
N VAL A 136 0.94 -9.30 3.58
CA VAL A 136 1.69 -8.12 3.99
C VAL A 136 3.06 -8.16 3.34
N VAL A 137 3.36 -7.15 2.55
CA VAL A 137 4.73 -6.88 2.08
C VAL A 137 5.31 -5.82 3.01
N ALA A 138 6.42 -6.11 3.63
CA ALA A 138 7.01 -5.27 4.64
C ALA A 138 8.53 -5.16 4.48
N ALA A 139 9.10 -4.11 5.03
CA ALA A 139 10.52 -3.82 5.05
C ALA A 139 11.06 -3.93 6.47
N ALA A 140 11.99 -4.85 6.69
CA ALA A 140 12.79 -4.93 7.90
C ALA A 140 14.10 -4.12 7.73
N PRO A 141 14.70 -3.56 8.81
CA PRO A 141 16.00 -2.93 8.73
C PRO A 141 17.04 -3.87 8.11
N ALA A 142 18.01 -3.33 7.35
CA ALA A 142 19.00 -4.16 6.64
C ALA A 142 19.91 -4.98 7.58
N ASP A 143 20.09 -4.51 8.79
CA ASP A 143 20.86 -5.14 9.86
C ASP A 143 20.02 -6.03 10.78
N ALA A 144 18.71 -6.14 10.54
CA ALA A 144 17.84 -7.00 11.32
C ALA A 144 18.15 -8.47 11.05
N ASP A 145 18.14 -9.26 12.11
CA ASP A 145 18.13 -10.72 11.97
C ASP A 145 16.71 -11.17 11.60
N VAL A 146 16.51 -11.45 10.31
CA VAL A 146 15.19 -11.84 9.77
C VAL A 146 14.66 -13.09 10.47
N ALA A 147 15.53 -14.04 10.86
CA ALA A 147 15.09 -15.24 11.56
C ALA A 147 14.56 -14.90 12.96
N GLN A 148 15.18 -13.96 13.65
CA GLN A 148 14.70 -13.49 14.96
C GLN A 148 13.38 -12.70 14.81
N VAL A 149 13.28 -11.83 13.81
CA VAL A 149 12.05 -11.11 13.50
C VAL A 149 10.91 -12.08 13.19
N ALA A 150 11.17 -13.09 12.35
CA ALA A 150 10.22 -14.13 12.02
C ALA A 150 9.72 -14.89 13.26
N ALA A 151 10.63 -15.36 14.10
CA ALA A 151 10.28 -16.11 15.33
C ALA A 151 9.44 -15.26 16.30
N GLU A 152 9.72 -13.97 16.40
CA GLU A 152 8.94 -13.07 17.26
C GLU A 152 7.55 -12.79 16.69
N ILE A 153 7.44 -12.62 15.37
CA ILE A 153 6.14 -12.47 14.69
C ILE A 153 5.29 -13.73 14.86
N GLU A 154 5.86 -14.92 14.69
CA GLU A 154 5.18 -16.20 14.90
C GLU A 154 4.71 -16.36 16.35
N ARG A 155 5.53 -15.95 17.32
CA ARG A 155 5.16 -15.97 18.74
C ARG A 155 3.94 -15.09 19.03
N ILE A 156 3.95 -13.86 18.51
CA ILE A 156 2.83 -12.92 18.69
C ILE A 156 1.60 -13.40 17.92
N ALA A 157 1.79 -13.95 16.71
CA ALA A 157 0.70 -14.54 15.93
C ALA A 157 -0.04 -15.64 16.70
N ALA A 158 0.70 -16.51 17.41
CA ALA A 158 0.11 -17.52 18.26
C ALA A 158 -0.71 -16.93 19.41
N GLU A 159 -0.29 -15.81 19.99
CA GLU A 159 -1.03 -15.11 21.05
C GLU A 159 -2.37 -14.53 20.55
N ILE A 160 -2.40 -14.02 19.30
CA ILE A 160 -3.62 -13.46 18.68
C ILE A 160 -4.40 -14.50 17.86
N GLN A 161 -4.01 -15.76 17.95
CA GLN A 161 -4.68 -16.90 17.30
C GLN A 161 -4.74 -16.80 15.76
N VAL A 162 -3.66 -16.38 15.14
CA VAL A 162 -3.47 -16.40 13.69
C VAL A 162 -2.27 -17.26 13.32
N ASP A 163 -2.31 -17.86 12.14
CA ASP A 163 -1.18 -18.51 11.51
C ASP A 163 -0.45 -17.52 10.62
N VAL A 164 0.87 -17.45 10.73
CA VAL A 164 1.73 -16.60 9.90
C VAL A 164 2.75 -17.45 9.19
N THR A 165 2.85 -17.27 7.88
CA THR A 165 3.90 -17.87 7.06
C THR A 165 4.74 -16.75 6.46
N LEU A 166 6.05 -16.87 6.52
CA LEU A 166 7.00 -15.93 5.89
C LEU A 166 7.60 -16.56 4.63
N ASP A 167 7.71 -15.72 3.58
CA ASP A 167 8.39 -16.00 2.31
C ASP A 167 9.54 -15.02 2.09
#